data_9712739acf35580b059ba68cfbe0a60e
#
_entry.id   9712739acf35580b059ba68cfbe0a60e
#
_cell.length_a   1.000
_cell.length_b   1.000
_cell.length_c   1.000
_cell.angle_alpha   90.00
_cell.angle_beta   90.00
_cell.angle_gamma   90.00
#
_symmetry.space_group_name_H-M   'P 1'
#
loop_
_entity.id
_entity.type
_entity.pdbx_description
1 polymer ?
#
loop_
_entity_poly.entity_id
_entity_poly.type
_entity_poly.pdbx_seq_one_letter_code
_entity_poly.pdbx_strand_id
1 'polypeptide(L)'
;MKDRNNNKSFKELTSSTTLEEDIDIKIVIALMRNYRNAIEAILELIDNAVDDKIKNVTLEIEILLGNKFIQIRNTGGFGMGLKELQDFLRWGQSDKRGKLGRYGQGGKAAMGYLGNSWRLETSKLGDEKTYIIEEDDWRNRIEGKKKYKPKIFVGMTPKEQGKVTIEIRSLSRKINEKRLKEALSDYYRMLLEENRIKIKVNEESIKPLDIPLTKKEKIIDKVDSKEFHGWIGLLKPNVNFRGGIRCCVLGRKITENEYFGHPDYIWKASLNRLTGEVNADFLELNLNKTGFDTDSWGWQKIREKMHKIMKPYIDFLLSEKEEEQINEDEKKRHKEASKIWNNFMREYLKEGKRPIEELRGEGFDLGQKPSNFQEIREETEEILSPREKYQPATPSPEEATGRRKRLKKFLGIEARPGIIPDRTVR
;
A
#
# COMPACT_ATOMS: atom_id res chain seq x y z
N MET A 1 -9.20 25.26 -56.56
CA MET A 1 -8.94 24.41 -55.38
C MET A 1 -10.19 23.57 -55.16
N LYS A 2 -10.12 22.25 -55.46
CA LYS A 2 -11.25 21.35 -55.30
C LYS A 2 -11.11 20.65 -53.95
N ASP A 3 -12.03 20.97 -53.05
CA ASP A 3 -12.18 20.25 -51.77
C ASP A 3 -12.59 18.78 -52.08
N ARG A 4 -11.70 17.86 -51.71
CA ARG A 4 -12.03 16.43 -51.67
C ARG A 4 -12.63 16.12 -50.32
N ASN A 5 -13.93 16.31 -50.18
CA ASN A 5 -14.72 15.72 -49.10
C ASN A 5 -14.78 14.20 -49.31
N ASN A 6 -13.88 13.47 -48.66
CA ASN A 6 -13.91 12.02 -48.61
C ASN A 6 -14.81 11.58 -47.43
N ASN A 7 -16.11 11.84 -47.52
CA ASN A 7 -17.10 11.23 -46.64
C ASN A 7 -17.24 9.74 -47.06
N LYS A 8 -16.40 8.88 -46.48
CA LYS A 8 -16.67 7.45 -46.53
C LYS A 8 -17.87 7.20 -45.61
N SER A 9 -19.06 7.04 -46.20
CA SER A 9 -20.23 6.56 -45.49
C SER A 9 -19.98 5.10 -45.11
N PHE A 10 -19.73 4.84 -43.82
CA PHE A 10 -19.75 3.49 -43.29
C PHE A 10 -21.20 3.01 -43.35
N LYS A 11 -21.44 1.86 -43.99
CA LYS A 11 -22.71 1.16 -43.91
C LYS A 11 -22.66 0.14 -42.80
N GLU A 12 -23.70 0.08 -41.99
CA GLU A 12 -23.89 -0.97 -41.01
C GLU A 12 -23.90 -2.33 -41.69
N LEU A 13 -23.10 -3.28 -41.20
CA LEU A 13 -23.13 -4.65 -41.68
C LEU A 13 -24.51 -5.24 -41.37
N THR A 14 -25.15 -5.79 -42.39
CA THR A 14 -26.46 -6.43 -42.27
C THR A 14 -26.40 -7.57 -41.27
N SER A 15 -27.49 -7.80 -40.55
CA SER A 15 -27.73 -8.59 -39.35
C SER A 15 -27.27 -10.06 -39.33
N SER A 16 -26.53 -10.55 -40.28
CA SER A 16 -25.99 -11.91 -40.31
C SER A 16 -24.57 -12.03 -39.70
N THR A 17 -23.92 -10.89 -39.35
CA THR A 17 -22.57 -10.86 -38.78
C THR A 17 -22.61 -10.09 -37.48
N THR A 18 -23.07 -10.73 -36.40
CA THR A 18 -22.92 -10.22 -35.03
C THR A 18 -21.53 -10.62 -34.55
N LEU A 19 -20.76 -9.63 -34.11
CA LEU A 19 -19.55 -9.87 -33.35
C LEU A 19 -19.97 -10.01 -31.87
N GLU A 20 -19.69 -11.16 -31.27
CA GLU A 20 -19.89 -11.38 -29.83
C GLU A 20 -18.56 -11.24 -29.13
N GLU A 21 -18.55 -10.53 -27.98
CA GLU A 21 -17.40 -10.51 -27.08
C GLU A 21 -17.31 -11.83 -26.34
N ASP A 22 -16.19 -12.53 -26.45
CA ASP A 22 -15.91 -13.77 -25.71
C ASP A 22 -14.66 -13.59 -24.85
N ILE A 23 -14.71 -14.13 -23.63
CA ILE A 23 -13.61 -14.04 -22.64
C ILE A 23 -12.90 -15.39 -22.60
N ASP A 24 -11.67 -15.44 -23.12
CA ASP A 24 -10.83 -16.63 -23.02
C ASP A 24 -10.43 -16.91 -21.56
N ILE A 25 -10.44 -18.20 -21.18
CA ILE A 25 -10.01 -18.66 -19.86
C ILE A 25 -8.57 -18.26 -19.51
N LYS A 26 -7.75 -17.91 -20.50
CA LYS A 26 -6.39 -17.39 -20.30
C LYS A 26 -6.34 -16.14 -19.40
N ILE A 27 -7.43 -15.35 -19.36
CA ILE A 27 -7.52 -14.20 -18.44
C ILE A 27 -7.46 -14.66 -16.99
N VAL A 28 -8.03 -15.79 -16.64
CA VAL A 28 -7.99 -16.38 -15.29
C VAL A 28 -6.56 -16.77 -14.94
N ILE A 29 -5.82 -17.36 -15.88
CA ILE A 29 -4.41 -17.73 -15.69
C ILE A 29 -3.55 -16.47 -15.52
N ALA A 30 -3.81 -15.41 -16.30
CA ALA A 30 -3.13 -14.14 -16.15
C ALA A 30 -3.39 -13.51 -14.76
N LEU A 31 -4.63 -13.53 -14.29
CA LEU A 31 -4.97 -13.06 -12.94
C LEU A 31 -4.25 -13.84 -11.84
N MET A 32 -4.10 -15.16 -11.98
CA MET A 32 -3.32 -15.99 -11.04
C MET A 32 -1.82 -15.64 -11.04
N ARG A 33 -1.29 -14.99 -12.08
CA ARG A 33 0.12 -14.58 -12.18
C ARG A 33 0.38 -13.12 -11.79
N ASN A 34 -0.65 -12.39 -11.39
CA ASN A 34 -0.59 -10.94 -11.17
C ASN A 34 -0.03 -10.53 -9.78
N TYR A 35 0.49 -11.46 -9.00
CA TYR A 35 1.13 -11.15 -7.71
C TYR A 35 2.66 -11.11 -7.86
N ARG A 36 3.31 -10.11 -7.29
CA ARG A 36 4.78 -9.99 -7.28
C ARG A 36 5.44 -11.04 -6.41
N ASN A 37 4.78 -11.46 -5.33
CA ASN A 37 5.30 -12.44 -4.38
C ASN A 37 4.19 -13.15 -3.61
N ALA A 38 4.55 -14.21 -2.86
CA ALA A 38 3.59 -15.00 -2.09
C ALA A 38 2.92 -14.21 -0.96
N ILE A 39 3.58 -13.20 -0.40
CA ILE A 39 3.03 -12.39 0.70
C ILE A 39 1.84 -11.60 0.19
N GLU A 40 1.92 -10.96 -1.00
CA GLU A 40 0.79 -10.24 -1.59
C GLU A 40 -0.44 -11.13 -1.81
N ALA A 41 -0.22 -12.37 -2.25
CA ALA A 41 -1.32 -13.32 -2.41
C ALA A 41 -1.93 -13.72 -1.04
N ILE A 42 -1.12 -13.83 0.01
CA ILE A 42 -1.61 -14.10 1.36
C ILE A 42 -2.41 -12.89 1.88
N LEU A 43 -1.91 -11.66 1.69
CA LEU A 43 -2.62 -10.45 2.09
C LEU A 43 -4.00 -10.37 1.42
N GLU A 44 -4.14 -10.81 0.17
CA GLU A 44 -5.43 -10.87 -0.52
C GLU A 44 -6.44 -11.81 0.18
N LEU A 45 -5.96 -12.95 0.69
CA LEU A 45 -6.82 -13.88 1.44
C LEU A 45 -7.24 -13.28 2.79
N ILE A 46 -6.35 -12.53 3.44
CA ILE A 46 -6.64 -11.83 4.69
C ILE A 46 -7.58 -10.64 4.45
N ASP A 47 -7.41 -9.90 3.36
CA ASP A 47 -8.35 -8.83 2.97
C ASP A 47 -9.78 -9.35 2.83
N ASN A 48 -9.95 -10.56 2.28
CA ASN A 48 -11.28 -11.19 2.20
C ASN A 48 -11.85 -11.54 3.58
N ALA A 49 -11.01 -11.94 4.54
CA ALA A 49 -11.44 -12.16 5.91
C ALA A 49 -11.82 -10.83 6.60
N VAL A 50 -11.04 -9.76 6.36
CA VAL A 50 -11.36 -8.40 6.87
C VAL A 50 -12.68 -7.89 6.30
N ASP A 51 -12.95 -8.13 5.02
CA ASP A 51 -14.22 -7.76 4.37
C ASP A 51 -15.43 -8.52 4.91
N ASP A 52 -15.22 -9.72 5.42
CA ASP A 52 -16.25 -10.59 6.00
C ASP A 52 -16.53 -10.31 7.48
N LYS A 53 -15.72 -9.44 8.10
CA LYS A 53 -15.77 -9.14 9.53
C LYS A 53 -17.13 -8.62 9.99
N ILE A 54 -17.62 -9.15 11.11
CA ILE A 54 -18.81 -8.65 11.80
C ILE A 54 -18.49 -7.33 12.51
N LYS A 55 -19.38 -6.35 12.41
CA LYS A 55 -19.21 -5.06 13.09
C LYS A 55 -19.17 -5.29 14.62
N ASN A 56 -18.23 -4.62 15.29
CA ASN A 56 -18.00 -4.71 16.75
C ASN A 56 -17.60 -6.09 17.28
N VAL A 57 -17.21 -7.01 16.40
CA VAL A 57 -16.60 -8.29 16.78
C VAL A 57 -15.13 -8.26 16.36
N THR A 58 -14.23 -8.71 17.22
CA THR A 58 -12.82 -8.87 16.84
C THR A 58 -12.68 -10.06 15.91
N LEU A 59 -12.13 -9.83 14.72
CA LEU A 59 -11.81 -10.90 13.78
C LEU A 59 -10.51 -11.58 14.24
N GLU A 60 -10.54 -12.89 14.40
CA GLU A 60 -9.35 -13.68 14.71
C GLU A 60 -8.88 -14.43 13.48
N ILE A 61 -7.62 -14.29 13.13
CA ILE A 61 -6.98 -14.92 11.97
C ILE A 61 -5.81 -15.74 12.45
N GLU A 62 -5.83 -17.03 12.15
CA GLU A 62 -4.76 -17.97 12.45
C GLU A 62 -4.12 -18.44 11.13
N ILE A 63 -2.81 -18.31 11.02
CA ILE A 63 -2.02 -18.75 9.87
C ILE A 63 -1.07 -19.82 10.34
N LEU A 64 -1.25 -21.03 9.82
CA LEU A 64 -0.33 -22.14 10.02
C LEU A 64 0.51 -22.31 8.76
N LEU A 65 1.81 -22.10 8.88
CA LEU A 65 2.77 -22.21 7.78
C LEU A 65 3.65 -23.44 7.98
N GLY A 66 3.51 -24.40 7.08
CA GLY A 66 4.36 -25.58 6.98
C GLY A 66 5.27 -25.55 5.74
N ASN A 67 6.11 -26.57 5.58
CA ASN A 67 7.07 -26.64 4.48
C ASN A 67 6.43 -26.63 3.09
N LYS A 68 5.25 -27.26 2.93
CA LYS A 68 4.55 -27.44 1.64
C LYS A 68 3.10 -27.01 1.67
N PHE A 69 2.66 -26.38 2.75
CA PHE A 69 1.28 -25.90 2.87
C PHE A 69 1.22 -24.60 3.67
N ILE A 70 0.12 -23.89 3.47
CA ILE A 70 -0.33 -22.79 4.30
C ILE A 70 -1.81 -22.99 4.59
N GLN A 71 -2.20 -22.81 5.84
CA GLN A 71 -3.59 -22.77 6.25
C GLN A 71 -3.89 -21.40 6.84
N ILE A 72 -4.97 -20.78 6.40
CA ILE A 72 -5.49 -19.51 6.91
C ILE A 72 -6.90 -19.76 7.40
N ARG A 73 -7.11 -19.58 8.69
CA ARG A 73 -8.40 -19.74 9.36
C ARG A 73 -8.81 -18.39 9.94
N ASN A 74 -10.06 -18.00 9.72
CA ASN A 74 -10.64 -16.86 10.42
C ASN A 74 -11.95 -17.20 11.11
N THR A 75 -12.19 -16.54 12.23
CA THR A 75 -13.42 -16.54 13.03
C THR A 75 -13.78 -15.10 13.41
N GLY A 76 -15.05 -14.84 13.70
CA GLY A 76 -15.53 -13.45 13.92
C GLY A 76 -15.96 -12.73 12.64
N GLY A 77 -16.05 -13.46 11.52
CA GLY A 77 -16.70 -13.06 10.27
C GLY A 77 -18.07 -13.71 10.11
N PHE A 78 -18.76 -13.34 9.04
CA PHE A 78 -20.04 -13.97 8.68
C PHE A 78 -19.87 -15.40 8.18
N GLY A 79 -18.73 -15.71 7.55
CA GLY A 79 -18.52 -16.97 6.84
C GLY A 79 -19.39 -17.11 5.59
N MET A 80 -19.35 -18.25 4.95
CA MET A 80 -20.07 -18.50 3.70
C MET A 80 -21.02 -19.67 3.84
N GLY A 81 -22.28 -19.47 3.47
CA GLY A 81 -23.25 -20.53 3.18
C GLY A 81 -23.15 -20.96 1.72
N LEU A 82 -24.08 -21.78 1.28
CA LEU A 82 -24.07 -22.35 -0.08
C LEU A 82 -24.14 -21.26 -1.16
N LYS A 83 -24.92 -20.19 -0.96
CA LYS A 83 -25.08 -19.08 -1.91
C LYS A 83 -23.76 -18.31 -2.04
N GLU A 84 -23.21 -17.86 -0.92
CA GLU A 84 -21.94 -17.11 -0.92
C GLU A 84 -20.78 -17.94 -1.48
N LEU A 85 -20.83 -19.26 -1.28
CA LEU A 85 -19.85 -20.18 -1.84
C LEU A 85 -19.99 -20.31 -3.37
N GLN A 86 -21.21 -20.32 -3.90
CA GLN A 86 -21.46 -20.26 -5.35
C GLN A 86 -20.96 -18.94 -5.93
N ASP A 87 -21.21 -17.82 -5.27
CA ASP A 87 -20.74 -16.50 -5.69
C ASP A 87 -19.21 -16.41 -5.62
N PHE A 88 -18.58 -17.01 -4.61
CA PHE A 88 -17.11 -17.14 -4.52
C PHE A 88 -16.53 -17.88 -5.73
N LEU A 89 -17.19 -18.90 -6.24
CA LEU A 89 -16.74 -19.68 -7.40
C LEU A 89 -16.91 -18.95 -8.75
N ARG A 90 -17.73 -17.91 -8.82
CA ARG A 90 -17.89 -17.09 -10.03
C ARG A 90 -16.74 -16.10 -10.17
N TRP A 91 -16.17 -16.00 -11.37
CA TRP A 91 -15.13 -15.01 -11.68
C TRP A 91 -15.76 -13.68 -12.08
N GLY A 92 -15.24 -12.56 -11.51
CA GLY A 92 -15.72 -11.23 -11.84
C GLY A 92 -17.04 -10.82 -11.19
N GLN A 93 -17.67 -11.70 -10.43
CA GLN A 93 -18.88 -11.35 -9.69
C GLN A 93 -18.54 -10.95 -8.25
N SER A 94 -18.88 -9.72 -7.87
CA SER A 94 -18.78 -9.23 -6.49
C SER A 94 -19.78 -8.12 -6.25
N ASP A 95 -20.64 -8.32 -5.27
CA ASP A 95 -21.55 -7.28 -4.77
C ASP A 95 -20.90 -6.40 -3.67
N LYS A 96 -19.59 -6.54 -3.50
CA LYS A 96 -18.81 -5.92 -2.41
C LYS A 96 -18.44 -4.46 -2.70
N ARG A 97 -19.42 -3.59 -2.94
CA ARG A 97 -19.17 -2.14 -3.04
C ARG A 97 -18.64 -1.61 -1.70
N GLY A 98 -17.55 -0.82 -1.75
CA GLY A 98 -16.94 -0.22 -0.55
C GLY A 98 -16.14 -1.20 0.33
N LYS A 99 -15.77 -2.39 -0.17
CA LYS A 99 -14.92 -3.38 0.48
C LYS A 99 -13.56 -3.47 -0.22
N LEU A 100 -12.59 -4.14 0.41
CA LEU A 100 -11.26 -4.36 -0.18
C LEU A 100 -11.33 -5.28 -1.39
N GLY A 101 -12.11 -6.37 -1.33
CA GLY A 101 -12.24 -7.36 -2.40
C GLY A 101 -13.35 -7.05 -3.41
N ARG A 102 -13.27 -5.92 -4.12
CA ARG A 102 -14.34 -5.39 -4.99
C ARG A 102 -14.67 -6.25 -6.22
N TYR A 103 -13.71 -7.01 -6.75
CA TYR A 103 -13.80 -7.59 -8.08
C TYR A 103 -14.13 -9.10 -8.10
N GLY A 104 -14.27 -9.77 -6.96
CA GLY A 104 -14.65 -11.19 -6.87
C GLY A 104 -13.64 -12.16 -7.50
N GLN A 105 -12.39 -11.75 -7.67
CA GLN A 105 -11.35 -12.53 -8.38
C GLN A 105 -10.15 -12.84 -7.49
N GLY A 106 -9.82 -11.93 -6.55
CA GLY A 106 -8.57 -11.93 -5.81
C GLY A 106 -8.32 -13.21 -5.01
N GLY A 107 -9.29 -13.68 -4.23
CA GLY A 107 -9.11 -14.88 -3.40
C GLY A 107 -8.76 -16.12 -4.21
N LYS A 108 -9.49 -16.39 -5.31
CA LYS A 108 -9.21 -17.53 -6.19
C LYS A 108 -7.88 -17.40 -6.92
N ALA A 109 -7.57 -16.20 -7.40
CA ALA A 109 -6.29 -15.90 -8.03
C ALA A 109 -5.13 -16.11 -7.06
N ALA A 110 -5.27 -15.65 -5.81
CA ALA A 110 -4.27 -15.85 -4.74
C ALA A 110 -4.05 -17.33 -4.43
N MET A 111 -5.12 -18.11 -4.27
CA MET A 111 -5.02 -19.54 -4.05
C MET A 111 -4.28 -20.24 -5.20
N GLY A 112 -4.63 -19.92 -6.46
CA GLY A 112 -3.98 -20.49 -7.64
C GLY A 112 -2.53 -20.01 -7.83
N TYR A 113 -2.19 -18.81 -7.38
CA TYR A 113 -0.80 -18.33 -7.36
C TYR A 113 0.06 -19.09 -6.34
N LEU A 114 -0.47 -19.34 -5.14
CA LEU A 114 0.26 -19.98 -4.05
C LEU A 114 0.46 -21.48 -4.29
N GLY A 115 -0.57 -22.19 -4.74
CA GLY A 115 -0.50 -23.63 -4.94
C GLY A 115 -1.51 -24.15 -5.96
N ASN A 116 -1.46 -25.46 -6.24
CA ASN A 116 -2.32 -26.13 -7.20
C ASN A 116 -3.42 -26.98 -6.54
N SER A 117 -3.22 -27.37 -5.29
CA SER A 117 -4.17 -28.13 -4.48
C SER A 117 -4.61 -27.29 -3.30
N TRP A 118 -5.91 -27.29 -3.00
CA TRP A 118 -6.45 -26.52 -1.88
C TRP A 118 -7.74 -27.13 -1.33
N ARG A 119 -8.01 -26.82 -0.08
CA ARG A 119 -9.25 -27.12 0.63
C ARG A 119 -9.83 -25.82 1.19
N LEU A 120 -11.09 -25.59 0.95
CA LEU A 120 -11.89 -24.54 1.54
C LEU A 120 -12.96 -25.16 2.43
N GLU A 121 -12.97 -24.79 3.71
CA GLU A 121 -13.99 -25.15 4.67
C GLU A 121 -14.65 -23.89 5.20
N THR A 122 -15.97 -23.82 5.21
CA THR A 122 -16.69 -22.64 5.67
C THR A 122 -18.03 -22.97 6.31
N SER A 123 -18.38 -22.21 7.34
CA SER A 123 -19.71 -22.20 7.96
C SER A 123 -20.21 -20.77 8.06
N LYS A 124 -21.48 -20.54 7.77
CA LYS A 124 -22.09 -19.21 7.88
C LYS A 124 -22.65 -19.02 9.28
N LEU A 125 -22.46 -17.82 9.82
CA LEU A 125 -23.11 -17.43 11.09
C LEU A 125 -24.64 -17.61 11.01
N GLY A 126 -25.20 -18.31 11.97
CA GLY A 126 -26.62 -18.64 12.01
C GLY A 126 -27.03 -19.91 11.22
N ASP A 127 -26.10 -20.55 10.50
CA ASP A 127 -26.31 -21.84 9.83
C ASP A 127 -25.67 -22.98 10.64
N GLU A 128 -26.33 -24.14 10.65
CA GLU A 128 -25.81 -25.36 11.28
C GLU A 128 -24.96 -26.21 10.34
N LYS A 129 -24.68 -25.70 9.13
CA LYS A 129 -23.97 -26.44 8.10
C LYS A 129 -22.54 -25.90 7.89
N THR A 130 -21.60 -26.83 7.79
CA THR A 130 -20.27 -26.57 7.29
C THR A 130 -20.16 -27.15 5.88
N TYR A 131 -19.64 -26.35 4.97
CA TYR A 131 -19.41 -26.73 3.58
C TYR A 131 -17.91 -26.88 3.34
N ILE A 132 -17.52 -27.95 2.65
CA ILE A 132 -16.13 -28.23 2.30
C ILE A 132 -16.03 -28.45 0.80
N ILE A 133 -15.07 -27.78 0.18
CA ILE A 133 -14.67 -27.98 -1.22
C ILE A 133 -13.19 -28.33 -1.22
N GLU A 134 -12.81 -29.34 -1.98
CA GLU A 134 -11.43 -29.75 -2.21
C GLU A 134 -11.10 -29.76 -3.69
N GLU A 135 -9.90 -29.38 -4.02
CA GLU A 135 -9.34 -29.40 -5.36
C GLU A 135 -7.86 -29.77 -5.33
N ASP A 136 -7.50 -30.79 -6.10
CA ASP A 136 -6.13 -31.32 -6.12
C ASP A 136 -5.32 -30.84 -7.33
N ASP A 137 -5.97 -30.40 -8.40
CA ASP A 137 -5.32 -30.02 -9.64
C ASP A 137 -6.02 -28.88 -10.35
N TRP A 138 -6.13 -27.75 -9.69
CA TRP A 138 -6.89 -26.61 -10.18
C TRP A 138 -6.38 -26.07 -11.51
N ARG A 139 -5.06 -25.87 -11.66
CA ARG A 139 -4.49 -25.26 -12.88
C ARG A 139 -4.82 -26.06 -14.13
N ASN A 140 -4.59 -27.36 -14.11
CA ASN A 140 -4.90 -28.22 -15.24
C ASN A 140 -6.41 -28.25 -15.57
N ARG A 141 -7.27 -28.15 -14.55
CA ARG A 141 -8.71 -28.04 -14.80
C ARG A 141 -9.08 -26.74 -15.53
N ILE A 142 -8.48 -25.61 -15.11
CA ILE A 142 -8.71 -24.32 -15.74
C ILE A 142 -8.14 -24.34 -17.16
N GLU A 143 -6.90 -24.77 -17.34
CA GLU A 143 -6.24 -24.88 -18.64
C GLU A 143 -6.97 -25.84 -19.60
N GLY A 144 -7.55 -26.88 -19.07
CA GLY A 144 -8.37 -27.84 -19.83
C GLY A 144 -9.74 -27.32 -20.28
N LYS A 145 -10.06 -26.03 -20.07
CA LYS A 145 -11.33 -25.38 -20.42
C LYS A 145 -12.60 -26.07 -19.90
N LYS A 146 -12.47 -26.89 -18.88
CA LYS A 146 -13.60 -27.60 -18.25
C LYS A 146 -14.28 -26.68 -17.25
N LYS A 147 -15.59 -26.58 -17.32
CA LYS A 147 -16.39 -25.90 -16.28
C LYS A 147 -16.08 -26.55 -14.93
N TYR A 148 -15.62 -25.74 -13.98
CA TYR A 148 -15.34 -26.19 -12.64
C TYR A 148 -16.65 -26.51 -11.91
N LYS A 149 -16.83 -27.77 -11.55
CA LYS A 149 -17.97 -28.27 -10.77
C LYS A 149 -17.42 -29.06 -9.59
N PRO A 150 -17.02 -28.39 -8.48
CA PRO A 150 -16.48 -29.09 -7.34
C PRO A 150 -17.54 -29.97 -6.67
N LYS A 151 -17.08 -31.03 -6.06
CA LYS A 151 -17.89 -31.79 -5.08
C LYS A 151 -17.92 -30.96 -3.79
N ILE A 152 -19.12 -30.81 -3.22
CA ILE A 152 -19.32 -30.11 -1.96
C ILE A 152 -19.67 -31.17 -0.92
N PHE A 153 -18.87 -31.23 0.15
CA PHE A 153 -19.18 -32.04 1.32
C PHE A 153 -19.86 -31.17 2.36
N VAL A 154 -20.84 -31.73 3.07
CA VAL A 154 -21.63 -31.00 4.06
C VAL A 154 -21.48 -31.71 5.41
N GLY A 155 -21.13 -30.95 6.43
CA GLY A 155 -21.10 -31.36 7.84
C GLY A 155 -22.00 -30.49 8.69
N MET A 156 -22.07 -30.80 9.98
CA MET A 156 -22.78 -29.99 10.98
C MET A 156 -21.80 -29.14 11.78
N THR A 157 -22.23 -27.94 12.19
CA THR A 157 -21.44 -26.99 12.99
C THR A 157 -22.37 -26.22 13.94
N PRO A 158 -21.87 -25.69 15.07
CA PRO A 158 -22.64 -24.76 15.90
C PRO A 158 -23.04 -23.49 15.15
N LYS A 159 -24.28 -23.03 15.34
CA LYS A 159 -24.86 -21.83 14.69
C LYS A 159 -24.08 -20.54 14.94
N GLU A 160 -23.37 -20.46 16.06
CA GLU A 160 -22.74 -19.23 16.56
C GLU A 160 -21.40 -18.93 15.88
N GLN A 161 -20.95 -19.78 14.95
CA GLN A 161 -19.63 -19.62 14.33
C GLN A 161 -19.70 -19.40 12.82
N GLY A 162 -19.55 -18.12 12.42
CA GLY A 162 -19.06 -17.81 11.08
C GLY A 162 -17.57 -18.10 11.00
N LYS A 163 -17.16 -19.01 10.11
CA LYS A 163 -15.79 -19.49 9.97
C LYS A 163 -15.42 -19.70 8.52
N VAL A 164 -14.19 -19.35 8.16
CA VAL A 164 -13.58 -19.76 6.89
C VAL A 164 -12.19 -20.31 7.16
N THR A 165 -11.89 -21.47 6.59
CA THR A 165 -10.55 -22.06 6.61
C THR A 165 -10.14 -22.37 5.17
N ILE A 166 -9.02 -21.80 4.73
CA ILE A 166 -8.40 -22.07 3.44
C ILE A 166 -7.07 -22.75 3.70
N GLU A 167 -6.91 -23.96 3.19
CA GLU A 167 -5.65 -24.69 3.22
C GLU A 167 -5.15 -24.86 1.78
N ILE A 168 -3.95 -24.39 1.51
CA ILE A 168 -3.29 -24.50 0.20
C ILE A 168 -2.12 -25.44 0.36
N ARG A 169 -2.13 -26.51 -0.41
CA ARG A 169 -1.12 -27.57 -0.40
C ARG A 169 -0.24 -27.49 -1.65
N SER A 170 0.86 -28.23 -1.63
CA SER A 170 1.82 -28.24 -2.75
C SER A 170 2.22 -26.83 -3.18
N LEU A 171 2.65 -26.03 -2.20
CA LEU A 171 3.06 -24.64 -2.45
C LEU A 171 4.09 -24.59 -3.57
N SER A 172 3.83 -23.76 -4.56
CA SER A 172 4.72 -23.53 -5.70
C SER A 172 5.82 -22.49 -5.40
N ARG A 173 5.76 -21.89 -4.22
CA ARG A 173 6.68 -20.84 -3.78
C ARG A 173 7.03 -20.97 -2.31
N LYS A 174 8.28 -20.66 -1.97
CA LYS A 174 8.72 -20.60 -0.57
C LYS A 174 8.19 -19.31 0.08
N ILE A 175 7.55 -19.44 1.22
CA ILE A 175 7.08 -18.32 2.04
C ILE A 175 8.11 -18.09 3.15
N ASN A 176 8.62 -16.86 3.26
CA ASN A 176 9.49 -16.48 4.37
C ASN A 176 8.61 -16.02 5.53
N GLU A 177 8.61 -16.77 6.62
CA GLU A 177 7.76 -16.52 7.80
C GLU A 177 8.05 -15.15 8.43
N LYS A 178 9.32 -14.77 8.58
CA LYS A 178 9.71 -13.48 9.16
C LYS A 178 9.16 -12.32 8.32
N ARG A 179 9.35 -12.35 7.01
CA ARG A 179 8.80 -11.33 6.10
C ARG A 179 7.28 -11.30 6.10
N LEU A 180 6.63 -12.46 6.23
CA LEU A 180 5.17 -12.52 6.37
C LEU A 180 4.71 -11.81 7.64
N LYS A 181 5.33 -12.10 8.79
CA LYS A 181 5.01 -11.45 10.08
C LYS A 181 5.23 -9.94 10.02
N GLU A 182 6.34 -9.49 9.44
CA GLU A 182 6.63 -8.07 9.21
C GLU A 182 5.56 -7.40 8.33
N ALA A 183 5.18 -8.04 7.23
CA ALA A 183 4.14 -7.52 6.35
C ALA A 183 2.77 -7.42 7.05
N LEU A 184 2.37 -8.45 7.81
CA LEU A 184 1.12 -8.45 8.56
C LEU A 184 1.07 -7.33 9.61
N SER A 185 2.18 -7.17 10.35
CA SER A 185 2.37 -6.11 11.33
C SER A 185 2.22 -4.72 10.73
N ASP A 186 2.72 -4.56 9.50
CA ASP A 186 2.76 -3.30 8.77
C ASP A 186 1.44 -2.99 8.04
N TYR A 187 0.94 -3.90 7.21
CA TYR A 187 -0.25 -3.66 6.38
C TYR A 187 -1.54 -3.54 7.20
N TYR A 188 -1.64 -4.26 8.32
CA TYR A 188 -2.82 -4.25 9.18
C TYR A 188 -2.60 -3.53 10.51
N ARG A 189 -1.55 -2.70 10.58
CA ARG A 189 -1.16 -1.99 11.78
C ARG A 189 -2.33 -1.29 12.49
N MET A 190 -3.12 -0.52 11.74
CA MET A 190 -4.25 0.23 12.29
C MET A 190 -5.31 -0.71 12.90
N LEU A 191 -5.67 -1.78 12.19
CA LEU A 191 -6.65 -2.75 12.67
C LEU A 191 -6.17 -3.52 13.91
N LEU A 192 -4.86 -3.81 13.98
CA LEU A 192 -4.22 -4.46 15.12
C LEU A 192 -4.17 -3.51 16.34
N GLU A 193 -3.77 -2.25 16.13
CA GLU A 193 -3.71 -1.22 17.19
C GLU A 193 -5.11 -0.96 17.80
N GLU A 194 -6.14 -0.96 16.98
CA GLU A 194 -7.54 -0.77 17.38
C GLU A 194 -8.20 -2.06 17.93
N ASN A 195 -7.48 -3.17 18.02
CA ASN A 195 -8.01 -4.49 18.41
C ASN A 195 -9.22 -4.96 17.58
N ARG A 196 -9.35 -4.47 16.35
CA ARG A 196 -10.40 -4.90 15.42
C ARG A 196 -10.12 -6.26 14.81
N ILE A 197 -8.83 -6.61 14.71
CA ILE A 197 -8.35 -7.93 14.30
C ILE A 197 -7.27 -8.44 15.26
N LYS A 198 -7.12 -9.75 15.34
CA LYS A 198 -5.99 -10.45 15.94
C LYS A 198 -5.45 -11.42 14.92
N ILE A 199 -4.15 -11.43 14.70
CA ILE A 199 -3.48 -12.32 13.77
C ILE A 199 -2.44 -13.14 14.52
N LYS A 200 -2.41 -14.45 14.27
CA LYS A 200 -1.35 -15.35 14.73
C LYS A 200 -0.71 -16.04 13.53
N VAL A 201 0.59 -16.22 13.57
CA VAL A 201 1.37 -17.02 12.61
C VAL A 201 2.16 -18.06 13.39
N ASN A 202 1.89 -19.34 13.15
CA ASN A 202 2.46 -20.46 13.91
C ASN A 202 2.38 -20.21 15.44
N GLU A 203 1.18 -19.87 15.92
CA GLU A 203 0.84 -19.56 17.32
C GLU A 203 1.39 -18.23 17.85
N GLU A 204 2.35 -17.59 17.18
CA GLU A 204 2.89 -16.31 17.56
C GLU A 204 1.95 -15.17 17.17
N SER A 205 1.55 -14.36 18.15
CA SER A 205 0.67 -13.20 17.93
C SER A 205 1.41 -12.06 17.24
N ILE A 206 0.82 -11.53 16.17
CA ILE A 206 1.34 -10.38 15.44
C ILE A 206 0.95 -9.10 16.17
N LYS A 207 1.97 -8.30 16.52
CA LYS A 207 1.79 -6.97 17.09
C LYS A 207 1.77 -5.92 15.97
N PRO A 208 1.07 -4.78 16.17
CA PRO A 208 1.14 -3.67 15.23
C PRO A 208 2.58 -3.16 15.12
N LEU A 209 2.98 -2.75 13.90
CA LEU A 209 4.29 -2.12 13.67
C LEU A 209 4.48 -0.93 14.62
N ASP A 210 5.54 -0.94 15.40
CA ASP A 210 5.89 0.19 16.25
C ASP A 210 6.53 1.31 15.42
N ILE A 211 5.95 2.51 15.53
CA ILE A 211 6.45 3.71 14.87
C ILE A 211 7.07 4.60 15.94
N PRO A 212 8.39 4.84 15.90
CA PRO A 212 9.11 5.57 16.94
C PRO A 212 8.83 7.07 16.88
N LEU A 213 7.82 7.55 17.60
CA LEU A 213 7.35 8.92 17.58
C LEU A 213 7.88 9.76 18.74
N THR A 214 8.14 11.06 18.48
CA THR A 214 8.28 12.09 19.52
C THR A 214 6.95 12.75 19.82
N LYS A 215 6.07 12.86 18.82
CA LYS A 215 4.77 13.50 18.93
C LYS A 215 3.77 12.80 18.00
N LYS A 216 2.53 12.68 18.46
CA LYS A 216 1.41 12.12 17.69
C LYS A 216 0.17 13.01 17.94
N GLU A 217 -0.45 13.49 16.89
CA GLU A 217 -1.71 14.23 16.94
C GLU A 217 -2.78 13.50 16.15
N LYS A 218 -3.97 13.39 16.72
CA LYS A 218 -5.09 12.72 16.08
C LYS A 218 -5.69 13.61 15.00
N ILE A 219 -6.06 13.01 13.89
CA ILE A 219 -6.82 13.64 12.80
C ILE A 219 -8.21 13.00 12.79
N ILE A 220 -9.26 13.82 12.84
CA ILE A 220 -10.65 13.43 12.51
C ILE A 220 -11.20 14.60 11.72
N ASP A 221 -11.52 14.39 10.45
CA ASP A 221 -12.01 15.45 9.58
C ASP A 221 -12.91 14.86 8.49
N LYS A 222 -13.49 15.71 7.65
CA LYS A 222 -14.41 15.32 6.59
C LYS A 222 -14.01 15.96 5.27
N VAL A 223 -14.28 15.23 4.21
CA VAL A 223 -14.29 15.73 2.85
C VAL A 223 -15.74 15.64 2.39
N ASP A 224 -16.39 16.80 2.25
CA ASP A 224 -17.85 16.91 2.11
C ASP A 224 -18.55 16.13 3.25
N SER A 225 -19.34 15.09 2.94
CA SER A 225 -20.01 14.26 3.94
C SER A 225 -19.22 13.02 4.36
N LYS A 226 -18.07 12.74 3.72
CA LYS A 226 -17.28 11.54 3.95
C LYS A 226 -16.21 11.78 4.99
N GLU A 227 -16.20 10.97 6.04
CA GLU A 227 -15.22 11.06 7.12
C GLU A 227 -13.91 10.38 6.75
N PHE A 228 -12.81 10.94 7.25
CA PHE A 228 -11.52 10.28 7.32
C PHE A 228 -10.92 10.53 8.70
N HIS A 229 -10.09 9.61 9.15
CA HIS A 229 -9.46 9.69 10.46
C HIS A 229 -8.04 9.12 10.42
N GLY A 230 -7.27 9.46 11.44
CA GLY A 230 -5.91 8.98 11.55
C GLY A 230 -5.11 9.80 12.55
N TRP A 231 -3.84 9.95 12.25
CA TRP A 231 -2.93 10.75 13.05
C TRP A 231 -1.78 11.27 12.18
N ILE A 232 -1.15 12.34 12.64
CA ILE A 232 0.08 12.91 12.09
C ILE A 232 1.07 13.11 13.24
N GLY A 233 2.35 13.00 12.98
CA GLY A 233 3.35 13.11 14.01
C GLY A 233 4.77 13.28 13.49
N LEU A 234 5.71 13.30 14.43
CA LEU A 234 7.12 13.42 14.14
C LEU A 234 7.88 12.19 14.66
N LEU A 235 8.68 11.59 13.80
CA LEU A 235 9.60 10.52 14.18
C LEU A 235 10.66 11.02 15.16
N LYS A 236 11.13 10.12 16.02
CA LYS A 236 12.34 10.37 16.81
C LYS A 236 13.52 10.66 15.88
N PRO A 237 14.49 11.49 16.29
CA PRO A 237 15.72 11.65 15.52
C PRO A 237 16.47 10.31 15.37
N ASN A 238 17.20 10.17 14.26
CA ASN A 238 18.12 9.05 14.01
C ASN A 238 17.48 7.66 14.03
N VAL A 239 16.22 7.54 13.63
CA VAL A 239 15.55 6.25 13.47
C VAL A 239 15.61 5.79 12.02
N ASN A 240 15.79 4.48 11.82
CA ASN A 240 15.69 3.87 10.50
C ASN A 240 14.23 3.62 10.15
N PHE A 241 13.48 4.68 9.94
CA PHE A 241 12.08 4.64 9.53
C PHE A 241 11.85 5.70 8.45
N ARG A 242 11.11 5.36 7.40
CA ARG A 242 10.77 6.31 6.34
C ARG A 242 9.56 7.13 6.73
N GLY A 243 9.71 8.45 6.59
CA GLY A 243 8.62 9.40 6.82
C GLY A 243 7.58 9.40 5.70
N GLY A 244 6.65 10.34 5.81
CA GLY A 244 5.48 10.46 4.95
C GLY A 244 4.25 9.80 5.57
N ILE A 245 3.10 10.07 4.97
CA ILE A 245 1.80 9.59 5.45
C ILE A 245 1.49 8.22 4.84
N ARG A 246 1.05 7.31 5.66
CA ARG A 246 0.56 5.99 5.28
C ARG A 246 -0.94 6.10 5.03
N CYS A 247 -1.37 5.80 3.81
CA CYS A 247 -2.78 5.88 3.44
C CYS A 247 -3.44 4.51 3.54
N CYS A 248 -4.56 4.46 4.27
CA CYS A 248 -5.30 3.25 4.55
C CYS A 248 -6.73 3.34 4.02
N VAL A 249 -7.29 2.19 3.69
CA VAL A 249 -8.71 1.99 3.40
C VAL A 249 -9.19 0.80 4.22
N LEU A 250 -10.29 0.97 4.95
CA LEU A 250 -10.82 -0.03 5.88
C LEU A 250 -9.79 -0.49 6.94
N GLY A 251 -8.84 0.39 7.27
CA GLY A 251 -7.75 0.14 8.19
C GLY A 251 -6.58 -0.67 7.62
N ARG A 252 -6.62 -1.05 6.33
CA ARG A 252 -5.52 -1.68 5.60
C ARG A 252 -4.65 -0.64 4.93
N LYS A 253 -3.35 -0.70 5.12
CA LYS A 253 -2.39 0.16 4.41
C LYS A 253 -2.39 -0.13 2.91
N ILE A 254 -2.52 0.91 2.11
CA ILE A 254 -2.48 0.86 0.64
C ILE A 254 -1.17 1.45 0.12
N THR A 255 -0.88 2.69 0.50
CA THR A 255 0.37 3.37 0.15
C THR A 255 1.09 3.88 1.39
N GLU A 256 2.34 4.25 1.21
CA GLU A 256 3.18 4.86 2.24
C GLU A 256 4.01 5.99 1.63
N ASN A 257 4.60 6.82 2.48
CA ASN A 257 5.44 7.95 2.08
C ASN A 257 4.69 9.03 1.26
N GLU A 258 3.38 9.19 1.48
CA GLU A 258 2.60 10.24 0.81
C GLU A 258 2.86 11.60 1.45
N TYR A 259 3.14 12.59 0.61
CA TYR A 259 3.35 13.98 1.02
C TYR A 259 2.28 14.94 0.46
N PHE A 260 1.29 14.44 -0.26
CA PHE A 260 0.13 15.17 -0.77
C PHE A 260 0.46 16.47 -1.50
N GLY A 261 1.53 16.45 -2.31
CA GLY A 261 2.01 17.59 -3.09
C GLY A 261 2.95 18.53 -2.34
N HIS A 262 3.33 18.24 -1.11
CA HIS A 262 4.47 18.87 -0.45
C HIS A 262 5.79 18.23 -0.91
N PRO A 263 6.93 18.95 -0.77
CA PRO A 263 8.24 18.36 -0.92
C PRO A 263 8.41 17.15 0.03
N ASP A 264 9.08 16.13 -0.42
CA ASP A 264 9.38 14.93 0.35
C ASP A 264 10.78 14.94 1.00
N TYR A 265 11.15 13.85 1.64
CA TYR A 265 12.47 13.71 2.27
C TYR A 265 13.63 13.64 1.26
N ILE A 266 13.37 13.30 -0.02
CA ILE A 266 14.38 13.32 -1.09
C ILE A 266 14.83 14.75 -1.34
N TRP A 267 13.89 15.70 -1.23
CA TRP A 267 14.19 17.11 -1.35
C TRP A 267 14.93 17.67 -0.12
N LYS A 268 14.52 17.26 1.11
CA LYS A 268 15.17 17.67 2.36
C LYS A 268 15.05 16.57 3.42
N ALA A 269 16.19 16.09 3.92
CA ALA A 269 16.24 14.96 4.86
C ALA A 269 15.42 15.20 6.15
N SER A 270 15.31 16.45 6.63
CA SER A 270 14.48 16.77 7.81
C SER A 270 13.01 16.40 7.63
N LEU A 271 12.49 16.39 6.38
CA LEU A 271 11.12 16.01 6.07
C LEU A 271 10.84 14.52 6.31
N ASN A 272 11.89 13.68 6.35
CA ASN A 272 11.73 12.27 6.75
C ASN A 272 11.18 12.10 8.16
N ARG A 273 11.27 13.12 9.02
CA ARG A 273 10.69 13.09 10.36
C ARG A 273 9.17 13.22 10.39
N LEU A 274 8.55 13.75 9.34
CA LEU A 274 7.10 13.80 9.25
C LEU A 274 6.54 12.43 8.92
N THR A 275 5.60 11.94 9.72
CA THR A 275 4.93 10.65 9.50
C THR A 275 3.49 10.69 9.97
N GLY A 276 2.71 9.70 9.58
CA GLY A 276 1.32 9.59 9.99
C GLY A 276 0.61 8.42 9.34
N GLU A 277 -0.64 8.23 9.73
CA GLU A 277 -1.58 7.30 9.09
C GLU A 277 -2.92 7.98 8.88
N VAL A 278 -3.51 7.79 7.71
CA VAL A 278 -4.83 8.32 7.37
C VAL A 278 -5.66 7.22 6.73
N ASN A 279 -6.81 6.93 7.34
CA ASN A 279 -7.80 6.00 6.82
C ASN A 279 -8.96 6.76 6.18
N ALA A 280 -9.22 6.51 4.91
CA ALA A 280 -10.29 7.13 4.15
C ALA A 280 -10.98 6.10 3.26
N ASP A 281 -12.08 5.53 3.77
CA ASP A 281 -12.76 4.36 3.17
C ASP A 281 -13.43 4.68 1.82
N PHE A 282 -13.57 5.96 1.50
CA PHE A 282 -14.14 6.43 0.24
C PHE A 282 -13.14 6.50 -0.92
N LEU A 283 -11.86 6.23 -0.68
CA LEU A 283 -10.83 6.27 -1.74
C LEU A 283 -10.97 5.08 -2.68
N GLU A 284 -10.75 5.36 -3.97
CA GLU A 284 -10.79 4.36 -5.02
C GLU A 284 -9.44 3.70 -5.19
N LEU A 285 -9.44 2.35 -5.08
CA LEU A 285 -8.24 1.54 -5.18
C LEU A 285 -8.04 1.04 -6.60
N ASN A 286 -6.79 0.92 -7.03
CA ASN A 286 -6.46 0.13 -8.20
C ASN A 286 -6.74 -1.37 -7.96
N LEU A 287 -6.77 -2.16 -9.03
CA LEU A 287 -7.13 -3.59 -8.98
C LEU A 287 -6.26 -4.38 -7.97
N ASN A 288 -4.97 -4.07 -7.91
CA ASN A 288 -4.00 -4.78 -7.09
C ASN A 288 -3.87 -4.21 -5.66
N LYS A 289 -4.64 -3.18 -5.30
CA LYS A 289 -4.60 -2.50 -3.99
C LYS A 289 -3.19 -2.00 -3.62
N THR A 290 -2.40 -1.61 -4.62
CA THR A 290 -1.04 -1.07 -4.46
C THR A 290 -0.99 0.45 -4.64
N GLY A 291 -2.14 1.08 -4.86
CA GLY A 291 -2.28 2.52 -5.05
C GLY A 291 -3.75 2.92 -5.18
N PHE A 292 -3.93 4.23 -5.34
CA PHE A 292 -5.22 4.86 -5.54
C PHE A 292 -5.38 5.31 -6.98
N ASP A 293 -6.64 5.46 -7.42
CA ASP A 293 -6.95 6.23 -8.60
C ASP A 293 -6.75 7.72 -8.26
N THR A 294 -5.63 8.27 -8.75
CA THR A 294 -5.21 9.65 -8.44
C THR A 294 -6.08 10.70 -9.14
N ASP A 295 -6.81 10.32 -10.18
CA ASP A 295 -7.73 11.20 -10.90
C ASP A 295 -9.13 11.20 -10.28
N SER A 296 -9.41 10.25 -9.37
CA SER A 296 -10.70 10.16 -8.69
C SER A 296 -10.98 11.39 -7.84
N TRP A 297 -12.27 11.77 -7.76
CA TRP A 297 -12.73 12.85 -6.89
C TRP A 297 -12.23 12.68 -5.44
N GLY A 298 -12.32 11.47 -4.92
CA GLY A 298 -11.93 11.16 -3.53
C GLY A 298 -10.47 11.47 -3.26
N TRP A 299 -9.57 11.05 -4.17
CA TRP A 299 -8.14 11.31 -4.04
C TRP A 299 -7.81 12.80 -4.13
N GLN A 300 -8.37 13.52 -5.10
CA GLN A 300 -8.12 14.94 -5.27
C GLN A 300 -8.53 15.73 -4.01
N LYS A 301 -9.68 15.40 -3.44
CA LYS A 301 -10.18 16.06 -2.24
C LYS A 301 -9.38 15.74 -0.98
N ILE A 302 -9.00 14.47 -0.75
CA ILE A 302 -8.15 14.12 0.40
C ILE A 302 -6.77 14.75 0.26
N ARG A 303 -6.23 14.82 -0.96
CA ARG A 303 -4.95 15.48 -1.25
C ARG A 303 -4.98 16.95 -0.85
N GLU A 304 -5.98 17.71 -1.29
CA GLU A 304 -6.15 19.12 -0.90
C GLU A 304 -6.25 19.31 0.62
N LYS A 305 -7.01 18.45 1.28
CA LYS A 305 -7.24 18.51 2.72
C LYS A 305 -5.97 18.16 3.51
N MET A 306 -5.32 17.06 3.17
CA MET A 306 -4.09 16.62 3.81
C MET A 306 -2.93 17.58 3.53
N HIS A 307 -2.87 18.19 2.34
CA HIS A 307 -1.91 19.25 2.05
C HIS A 307 -2.03 20.41 3.08
N LYS A 308 -3.25 20.84 3.38
CA LYS A 308 -3.49 21.91 4.39
C LYS A 308 -3.11 21.45 5.80
N ILE A 309 -3.48 20.22 6.17
CA ILE A 309 -3.18 19.65 7.50
C ILE A 309 -1.67 19.49 7.70
N MET A 310 -0.95 19.04 6.68
CA MET A 310 0.50 18.81 6.76
C MET A 310 1.33 20.11 6.72
N LYS A 311 0.79 21.17 6.12
CA LYS A 311 1.54 22.44 5.91
C LYS A 311 2.24 22.96 7.17
N PRO A 312 1.62 23.07 8.36
CA PRO A 312 2.30 23.56 9.55
C PRO A 312 3.51 22.72 9.97
N TYR A 313 3.45 21.38 9.78
CA TYR A 313 4.55 20.46 10.10
C TYR A 313 5.69 20.60 9.09
N ILE A 314 5.35 20.73 7.82
CA ILE A 314 6.33 20.94 6.74
C ILE A 314 7.05 22.28 6.97
N ASP A 315 6.30 23.37 7.21
CA ASP A 315 6.87 24.70 7.47
C ASP A 315 7.80 24.66 8.70
N PHE A 316 7.40 23.95 9.76
CA PHE A 316 8.24 23.73 10.95
C PHE A 316 9.55 23.01 10.61
N LEU A 317 9.47 21.86 9.91
CA LEU A 317 10.64 21.06 9.58
C LEU A 317 11.57 21.75 8.59
N LEU A 318 11.05 22.59 7.70
CA LEU A 318 11.84 23.40 6.78
C LEU A 318 12.50 24.60 7.47
N SER A 319 11.86 25.17 8.51
CA SER A 319 12.40 26.28 9.29
C SER A 319 13.38 25.85 10.38
N GLU A 320 13.42 24.57 10.75
CA GLU A 320 14.50 24.03 11.58
C GLU A 320 15.81 24.20 10.82
N LYS A 321 16.51 25.30 11.10
CA LYS A 321 17.88 25.46 10.64
C LYS A 321 18.70 24.30 11.19
N GLU A 322 19.65 23.85 10.39
CA GLU A 322 20.63 22.80 10.67
C GLU A 322 21.49 23.02 11.95
N GLU A 323 21.03 23.81 12.91
CA GLU A 323 21.72 24.12 14.18
C GLU A 323 21.67 22.98 15.20
N GLU A 324 20.79 21.99 15.02
CA GLU A 324 20.95 20.72 15.75
C GLU A 324 22.02 19.90 15.05
N GLN A 325 23.20 19.92 15.66
CA GLN A 325 24.39 19.12 15.36
C GLN A 325 24.04 17.83 14.66
N ILE A 326 24.09 17.84 13.32
CA ILE A 326 24.32 16.63 12.55
C ILE A 326 25.65 16.13 13.05
N ASN A 327 25.65 14.98 13.73
CA ASN A 327 26.84 14.34 14.23
C ASN A 327 27.92 14.39 13.14
N GLU A 328 29.17 14.77 13.45
CA GLU A 328 30.24 14.91 12.46
C GLU A 328 30.41 13.64 11.61
N ASP A 329 30.05 12.48 12.15
CA ASP A 329 30.04 11.21 11.46
C ASP A 329 28.93 11.10 10.39
N GLU A 330 27.76 11.72 10.57
CA GLU A 330 26.74 11.81 9.52
C GLU A 330 27.15 12.78 8.42
N LYS A 331 27.78 13.89 8.78
CA LYS A 331 28.36 14.82 7.77
C LYS A 331 29.44 14.12 6.94
N LYS A 332 30.28 13.27 7.56
CA LYS A 332 31.27 12.45 6.85
C LYS A 332 30.61 11.44 5.92
N ARG A 333 29.62 10.68 6.40
CA ARG A 333 28.88 9.68 5.59
C ARG A 333 28.13 10.32 4.42
N HIS A 334 27.47 11.45 4.63
CA HIS A 334 26.85 12.20 3.53
C HIS A 334 27.87 12.74 2.52
N LYS A 335 29.03 13.20 3.00
CA LYS A 335 30.09 13.69 2.14
C LYS A 335 30.76 12.54 1.35
N GLU A 336 30.88 11.37 1.96
CA GLU A 336 31.37 10.14 1.31
C GLU A 336 30.36 9.60 0.31
N ALA A 337 29.09 9.51 0.65
CA ALA A 337 28.01 9.11 -0.26
C ALA A 337 27.90 10.07 -1.45
N SER A 338 28.00 11.39 -1.22
CA SER A 338 28.03 12.39 -2.29
C SER A 338 29.29 12.27 -3.17
N LYS A 339 30.45 11.95 -2.59
CA LYS A 339 31.67 11.68 -3.37
C LYS A 339 31.53 10.42 -4.23
N ILE A 340 31.00 9.34 -3.66
CA ILE A 340 30.77 8.08 -4.38
C ILE A 340 29.78 8.33 -5.52
N TRP A 341 28.69 9.03 -5.26
CA TRP A 341 27.70 9.41 -6.28
C TRP A 341 28.28 10.29 -7.38
N ASN A 342 29.05 11.33 -7.01
CA ASN A 342 29.68 12.20 -7.97
C ASN A 342 30.76 11.48 -8.81
N ASN A 343 31.50 10.55 -8.22
CA ASN A 343 32.45 9.72 -8.94
C ASN A 343 31.75 8.76 -9.89
N PHE A 344 30.71 8.08 -9.43
CA PHE A 344 29.85 7.23 -10.24
C PHE A 344 29.26 8.00 -11.44
N MET A 345 28.66 9.18 -11.19
CA MET A 345 28.11 10.04 -12.25
C MET A 345 29.20 10.52 -13.22
N ARG A 346 30.40 10.82 -12.72
CA ARG A 346 31.52 11.25 -13.56
C ARG A 346 32.09 10.13 -14.43
N GLU A 347 32.14 8.91 -13.92
CA GLU A 347 32.53 7.70 -14.69
C GLU A 347 31.40 7.33 -15.67
N TYR A 348 30.18 7.37 -15.25
CA TYR A 348 28.99 7.15 -16.08
C TYR A 348 28.94 8.08 -17.29
N LEU A 349 29.22 9.37 -17.08
CA LEU A 349 29.25 10.37 -18.14
C LEU A 349 30.45 10.26 -19.05
N LYS A 350 31.62 9.79 -18.53
CA LYS A 350 32.84 9.59 -19.32
C LYS A 350 32.79 8.35 -20.22
N GLU A 351 32.22 7.24 -19.74
CA GLU A 351 32.25 5.97 -20.46
C GLU A 351 31.14 5.82 -21.50
N GLY A 352 30.15 6.73 -21.52
CA GLY A 352 29.04 6.64 -22.48
C GLY A 352 28.25 5.32 -22.42
N LYS A 353 28.49 4.51 -21.40
CA LYS A 353 27.78 3.25 -21.17
C LYS A 353 26.56 3.49 -20.27
N ARG A 354 25.46 2.86 -20.61
CA ARG A 354 24.29 2.79 -19.72
C ARG A 354 24.56 1.67 -18.69
N PRO A 355 24.81 1.94 -17.41
CA PRO A 355 25.04 0.88 -16.43
C PRO A 355 23.73 0.25 -15.92
N ILE A 356 22.60 0.45 -16.56
CA ILE A 356 21.30 0.13 -16.01
C ILE A 356 20.48 -0.76 -16.95
N GLU A 357 21.10 -1.78 -17.52
CA GLU A 357 20.29 -2.91 -18.00
C GLU A 357 19.76 -3.78 -16.84
N GLU A 358 20.41 -3.78 -15.68
CA GLU A 358 19.96 -4.53 -14.48
C GLU A 358 18.91 -3.80 -13.64
N LEU A 359 18.70 -2.48 -13.82
CA LEU A 359 17.64 -1.70 -13.14
C LEU A 359 16.42 -1.44 -14.03
N ARG A 360 16.32 -2.08 -15.19
CA ARG A 360 15.09 -2.10 -15.99
C ARG A 360 14.02 -2.94 -15.30
N GLY A 361 13.44 -2.40 -14.23
CA GLY A 361 12.02 -2.53 -13.99
C GLY A 361 11.34 -1.65 -15.05
N GLU A 362 10.46 -2.25 -15.84
CA GLU A 362 9.72 -1.67 -16.95
C GLU A 362 9.22 -0.24 -16.66
N GLY A 363 9.63 0.73 -17.46
CA GLY A 363 8.98 2.03 -17.52
C GLY A 363 9.85 3.29 -17.50
N PHE A 364 11.18 3.23 -17.53
CA PHE A 364 12.03 4.41 -17.69
C PHE A 364 12.64 4.47 -19.10
N ASP A 365 12.00 5.22 -20.00
CA ASP A 365 12.61 5.63 -21.25
C ASP A 365 13.48 6.87 -21.00
N LEU A 366 14.77 6.65 -20.81
CA LEU A 366 15.76 7.72 -20.76
C LEU A 366 16.11 8.06 -22.21
N GLY A 367 15.54 9.14 -22.74
CA GLY A 367 15.81 9.69 -24.05
C GLY A 367 17.29 9.76 -24.45
N GLN A 368 17.56 10.17 -25.69
CA GLN A 368 18.88 10.22 -26.34
C GLN A 368 19.94 10.93 -25.48
N LYS A 369 21.20 10.47 -25.58
CA LYS A 369 22.35 11.02 -24.86
C LYS A 369 22.50 12.52 -25.08
N PRO A 370 22.64 13.34 -24.02
CA PRO A 370 23.08 14.71 -24.16
C PRO A 370 24.53 14.79 -24.69
N SER A 371 24.80 15.77 -25.56
CA SER A 371 26.07 15.88 -26.26
C SER A 371 27.16 16.55 -25.45
N ASN A 372 26.81 17.29 -24.39
CA ASN A 372 27.76 17.96 -23.51
C ASN A 372 27.28 18.11 -22.05
N PHE A 373 28.16 18.47 -21.15
CA PHE A 373 27.91 18.55 -19.71
C PHE A 373 27.00 19.72 -19.30
N GLN A 374 26.95 20.76 -20.09
CA GLN A 374 26.08 21.91 -19.82
C GLN A 374 24.62 21.60 -20.13
N GLU A 375 24.36 20.91 -21.25
CA GLU A 375 23.00 20.44 -21.60
C GLU A 375 22.43 19.50 -20.54
N ILE A 376 23.28 18.57 -19.99
CA ILE A 376 22.86 17.67 -18.91
C ILE A 376 22.49 18.45 -17.65
N ARG A 377 23.21 19.52 -17.34
CA ARG A 377 22.94 20.35 -16.18
C ARG A 377 21.62 21.12 -16.34
N GLU A 378 21.39 21.64 -17.52
CA GLU A 378 20.17 22.36 -17.87
C GLU A 378 18.95 21.42 -17.91
N GLU A 379 19.07 20.24 -18.54
CA GLU A 379 18.02 19.20 -18.52
C GLU A 379 17.75 18.66 -17.11
N THR A 380 18.80 18.48 -16.28
CA THR A 380 18.62 18.02 -14.89
C THR A 380 18.00 19.11 -14.04
N GLU A 381 18.32 20.39 -14.30
CA GLU A 381 17.68 21.53 -13.65
C GLU A 381 16.23 21.70 -14.14
N GLU A 382 15.93 21.40 -15.39
CA GLU A 382 14.58 21.45 -15.96
C GLU A 382 13.69 20.27 -15.47
N ILE A 383 14.25 19.06 -15.39
CA ILE A 383 13.56 17.88 -14.79
C ILE A 383 13.34 18.04 -13.28
N LEU A 384 14.26 18.73 -12.61
CA LEU A 384 14.15 19.10 -11.19
C LEU A 384 13.32 20.34 -10.95
N SER A 385 12.89 21.08 -11.99
CA SER A 385 12.22 22.38 -11.93
C SER A 385 10.68 22.39 -11.85
N PRO A 386 9.98 21.42 -11.28
CA PRO A 386 8.71 21.71 -10.62
C PRO A 386 8.91 22.62 -9.38
N ARG A 387 10.16 23.03 -9.13
CA ARG A 387 10.61 23.79 -7.95
C ARG A 387 10.32 25.28 -8.01
N GLU A 388 10.16 25.87 -9.17
CA GLU A 388 9.94 27.31 -9.32
C GLU A 388 8.58 27.82 -8.86
N LYS A 389 7.60 26.92 -8.59
CA LYS A 389 6.28 27.31 -8.07
C LYS A 389 6.16 27.32 -6.54
N TYR A 390 7.16 26.82 -5.82
CA TYR A 390 7.20 26.85 -4.37
C TYR A 390 8.44 27.62 -3.87
N GLN A 391 8.48 28.91 -4.10
CA GLN A 391 9.27 29.81 -3.27
C GLN A 391 8.38 30.25 -2.11
N PRO A 392 8.57 29.74 -0.89
CA PRO A 392 7.99 30.40 0.26
C PRO A 392 8.60 31.79 0.31
N ALA A 393 7.77 32.85 0.35
CA ALA A 393 8.24 34.17 0.66
C ALA A 393 9.16 34.08 1.88
N THR A 394 10.42 34.41 1.73
CA THR A 394 11.39 34.39 2.83
C THR A 394 10.91 35.38 3.88
N PRO A 395 10.40 34.92 5.04
CA PRO A 395 9.97 35.84 6.08
C PRO A 395 11.19 36.61 6.62
N SER A 396 10.99 37.86 7.04
CA SER A 396 12.02 38.60 7.72
C SER A 396 12.54 37.82 8.94
N PRO A 397 13.79 38.05 9.39
CA PRO A 397 14.35 37.32 10.54
C PRO A 397 13.47 37.37 11.79
N GLU A 398 12.75 38.48 12.00
CA GLU A 398 11.83 38.69 13.13
C GLU A 398 10.51 37.88 12.95
N GLU A 399 9.96 37.87 11.72
CA GLU A 399 8.78 37.07 11.39
C GLU A 399 9.06 35.57 11.45
N ALA A 400 10.25 35.14 11.00
CA ALA A 400 10.69 33.75 11.10
C ALA A 400 10.79 33.30 12.55
N THR A 401 11.32 34.12 13.45
CA THR A 401 11.44 33.82 14.88
C THR A 401 10.07 33.78 15.56
N GLY A 402 9.18 34.70 15.24
CA GLY A 402 7.82 34.75 15.76
C GLY A 402 6.97 33.57 15.30
N ARG A 403 7.11 33.17 14.04
CA ARG A 403 6.43 32.03 13.43
C ARG A 403 6.92 30.70 14.02
N ARG A 404 8.23 30.57 14.25
CA ARG A 404 8.87 29.43 14.92
C ARG A 404 8.36 29.24 16.37
N LYS A 405 8.27 30.33 17.14
CA LYS A 405 7.71 30.30 18.50
C LYS A 405 6.25 29.86 18.51
N ARG A 406 5.41 30.36 17.58
CA ARG A 406 4.00 29.95 17.46
C ARG A 406 3.86 28.51 17.03
N LEU A 407 4.65 28.03 16.06
CA LEU A 407 4.66 26.64 15.62
C LEU A 407 5.18 25.70 16.72
N LYS A 408 6.24 26.06 17.44
CA LYS A 408 6.70 25.27 18.60
C LYS A 408 5.62 25.16 19.67
N LYS A 409 4.92 26.25 19.98
CA LYS A 409 3.79 26.25 20.92
C LYS A 409 2.62 25.40 20.39
N PHE A 410 2.29 25.51 19.12
CA PHE A 410 1.25 24.70 18.45
C PHE A 410 1.58 23.21 18.46
N LEU A 411 2.85 22.86 18.20
CA LEU A 411 3.33 21.48 18.20
C LEU A 411 3.68 20.96 19.62
N GLY A 412 3.55 21.80 20.67
CA GLY A 412 3.88 21.44 22.06
C GLY A 412 5.35 21.08 22.29
N ILE A 413 6.25 21.58 21.42
CA ILE A 413 7.69 21.39 21.55
C ILE A 413 8.24 22.56 22.36
N GLU A 414 7.99 22.60 23.66
CA GLU A 414 8.65 23.56 24.55
C GLU A 414 10.09 23.08 24.83
N ALA A 415 11.05 23.97 24.65
CA ALA A 415 12.42 23.74 25.07
C ALA A 415 12.42 23.60 26.59
N ARG A 416 12.76 22.43 27.11
CA ARG A 416 13.16 22.32 28.51
C ARG A 416 14.41 23.20 28.67
N PRO A 417 14.48 24.11 29.68
CA PRO A 417 15.72 24.82 29.95
C PRO A 417 16.80 23.78 30.24
N GLY A 418 17.90 23.84 29.52
CA GLY A 418 19.03 22.94 29.71
C GLY A 418 19.54 23.11 31.12
N ILE A 419 19.58 22.01 31.87
CA ILE A 419 20.38 21.90 33.09
C ILE A 419 21.83 21.88 32.59
N ILE A 420 22.51 22.99 32.74
CA ILE A 420 23.98 23.09 32.62
C ILE A 420 24.52 22.25 33.77
N PRO A 421 25.27 21.17 33.55
CA PRO A 421 25.95 20.52 34.67
C PRO A 421 27.08 21.47 35.10
N ASP A 422 26.96 21.90 36.35
CA ASP A 422 27.98 22.68 37.03
C ASP A 422 29.28 21.85 37.11
N ARG A 423 30.29 22.25 36.35
CA ARG A 423 31.63 21.72 36.42
C ARG A 423 32.43 22.62 37.38
N THR A 424 32.23 22.44 38.65
CA THR A 424 33.24 22.83 39.65
C THR A 424 33.20 21.86 40.79
N VAL A 425 34.42 21.43 41.13
CA VAL A 425 34.91 20.87 42.37
C VAL A 425 35.31 19.39 42.35
N ARG A 426 36.61 19.33 42.20
CA ARG A 426 37.66 18.46 42.75
C ARG A 426 37.84 17.07 42.15
#